data_0b581160d203c41fe558435675d17819
#
_entry.id   0b581160d203c41fe558435675d17819
#
_cell.length_a   1.000
_cell.length_b   1.000
_cell.length_c   1.000
_cell.angle_alpha   90.00
_cell.angle_beta   90.00
_cell.angle_gamma   90.00
#
_symmetry.space_group_name_H-M   'P 1'
#
loop_
_entity.id
_entity.type
_entity.pdbx_description
1 polymer ?
#
loop_
_entity_poly.entity_id
_entity_poly.type
_entity_poly.pdbx_seq_one_letter_code
_entity_poly.pdbx_strand_id
1 'polypeptide(L)'
;VAFEPLSLEEIQIIFIYRKIISNDEKGKILIENGLSAIAPMLRRAPDPEGEEGYTLFHYSLREHILKSQDMANSVQTAKEAFCELAMKPDDQEELTNYLYRTGIDHFIDVKDFKAAGKALLNFYWLLNLFNLGKTPSDINSYWSQLPISKQQIDACYLFSLMGKDHVGYSDGD
;
A
#
# COMPACT_ATOMS: atom_id res chain seq x y z
N VAL A 1 -1.19 -2.93 -8.67
CA VAL A 1 -1.11 -4.24 -8.23
C VAL A 1 -0.97 -4.24 -6.72
N ALA A 2 -2.08 -4.50 -6.04
CA ALA A 2 -2.18 -4.43 -4.60
C ALA A 2 -1.29 -5.48 -3.92
N PHE A 3 -0.72 -5.13 -2.77
CA PHE A 3 0.08 -6.03 -1.94
C PHE A 3 -0.77 -6.81 -0.93
N GLU A 4 -1.92 -6.26 -0.55
CA GLU A 4 -2.90 -6.82 0.37
C GLU A 4 -4.28 -6.92 -0.32
N PRO A 5 -5.23 -7.70 0.20
CA PRO A 5 -6.61 -7.65 -0.27
C PRO A 5 -7.17 -6.24 -0.16
N LEU A 6 -7.99 -5.83 -1.13
CA LEU A 6 -8.67 -4.54 -1.16
C LEU A 6 -10.17 -4.73 -1.00
N SER A 7 -10.80 -3.93 -0.18
CA SER A 7 -12.25 -3.83 -0.08
C SER A 7 -12.86 -3.26 -1.37
N LEU A 8 -14.18 -3.31 -1.48
CA LEU A 8 -14.88 -2.71 -2.61
C LEU A 8 -14.70 -1.19 -2.63
N GLU A 9 -14.76 -0.57 -1.47
CA GLU A 9 -14.60 0.87 -1.27
C GLU A 9 -13.20 1.33 -1.65
N GLU A 10 -12.17 0.62 -1.23
CA GLU A 10 -10.77 0.91 -1.58
C GLU A 10 -10.53 0.79 -3.10
N ILE A 11 -11.08 -0.24 -3.74
CA ILE A 11 -11.02 -0.39 -5.20
C ILE A 11 -11.73 0.80 -5.87
N GLN A 12 -12.89 1.22 -5.38
CA GLN A 12 -13.63 2.35 -5.92
C GLN A 12 -12.83 3.65 -5.86
N ILE A 13 -12.18 3.94 -4.74
CA ILE A 13 -11.33 5.14 -4.57
C ILE A 13 -10.22 5.18 -5.62
N ILE A 14 -9.53 4.07 -5.84
CA ILE A 14 -8.45 3.98 -6.83
C ILE A 14 -8.96 4.29 -8.24
N PHE A 15 -10.13 3.75 -8.61
CA PHE A 15 -10.71 3.96 -9.93
C PHE A 15 -11.24 5.39 -10.11
N ILE A 16 -11.80 6.00 -9.07
CA ILE A 16 -12.22 7.41 -9.06
C ILE A 16 -10.98 8.31 -9.20
N TYR A 17 -9.94 8.06 -8.41
CA TYR A 17 -8.69 8.82 -8.47
C TYR A 17 -8.10 8.84 -9.88
N ARG A 18 -8.13 7.71 -10.58
CA ARG A 18 -7.69 7.57 -11.98
C ARG A 18 -8.71 8.08 -13.00
N LYS A 19 -9.84 8.63 -12.56
CA LYS A 19 -10.94 9.11 -13.43
C LYS A 19 -11.47 8.04 -14.40
N ILE A 20 -11.39 6.77 -14.02
CA ILE A 20 -11.91 5.64 -14.78
C ILE A 20 -13.42 5.55 -14.61
N ILE A 21 -13.90 5.88 -13.40
CA ILE A 21 -15.32 5.93 -13.06
C ILE A 21 -15.65 7.26 -12.39
N SER A 22 -16.95 7.57 -12.34
CA SER A 22 -17.48 8.69 -11.55
C SER A 22 -17.68 8.29 -10.09
N ASN A 23 -17.67 9.29 -9.20
CA ASN A 23 -17.99 9.10 -7.79
C ASN A 23 -19.51 9.17 -7.58
N ASP A 24 -20.24 8.21 -8.14
CA ASP A 24 -21.68 8.09 -8.03
C ASP A 24 -22.09 6.60 -8.03
N GLU A 25 -23.39 6.34 -7.88
CA GLU A 25 -23.95 4.99 -7.88
C GLU A 25 -23.64 4.21 -9.18
N LYS A 26 -23.55 4.92 -10.31
CA LYS A 26 -23.19 4.27 -11.59
C LYS A 26 -21.76 3.76 -11.58
N GLY A 27 -20.82 4.55 -11.03
CA GLY A 27 -19.44 4.14 -10.86
C GLY A 27 -19.33 2.90 -9.98
N LYS A 28 -20.05 2.85 -8.86
CA LYS A 28 -20.10 1.67 -7.98
C LYS A 28 -20.61 0.43 -8.70
N ILE A 29 -21.72 0.53 -9.40
CA ILE A 29 -22.30 -0.57 -10.20
C ILE A 29 -21.30 -1.07 -11.25
N LEU A 30 -20.55 -0.20 -11.90
CA LEU A 30 -19.53 -0.58 -12.87
C LEU A 30 -18.42 -1.43 -12.24
N ILE A 31 -17.97 -1.09 -11.04
CA ILE A 31 -16.96 -1.89 -10.33
C ILE A 31 -17.54 -3.24 -9.92
N GLU A 32 -18.72 -3.28 -9.33
CA GLU A 32 -19.38 -4.52 -8.92
C GLU A 32 -19.58 -5.47 -10.12
N ASN A 33 -20.00 -4.96 -11.26
CA ASN A 33 -20.12 -5.72 -12.49
C ASN A 33 -18.75 -6.22 -13.00
N GLY A 34 -17.72 -5.37 -12.95
CA GLY A 34 -16.35 -5.74 -13.30
C GLY A 34 -15.81 -6.85 -12.41
N LEU A 35 -15.95 -6.73 -11.10
CA LEU A 35 -15.54 -7.76 -10.13
C LEU A 35 -16.32 -9.06 -10.34
N SER A 36 -17.61 -8.97 -10.62
CA SER A 36 -18.45 -10.14 -10.94
C SER A 36 -17.99 -10.86 -12.21
N ALA A 37 -17.58 -10.11 -13.23
CA ALA A 37 -17.07 -10.67 -14.48
C ALA A 37 -15.76 -11.45 -14.30
N ILE A 38 -14.91 -11.04 -13.35
CA ILE A 38 -13.64 -11.70 -13.03
C ILE A 38 -13.70 -12.54 -11.75
N ALA A 39 -14.89 -12.75 -11.18
CA ALA A 39 -15.09 -13.49 -9.93
C ALA A 39 -14.37 -14.85 -9.88
N PRO A 40 -14.32 -15.66 -10.98
CA PRO A 40 -13.58 -16.92 -10.98
C PRO A 40 -12.06 -16.75 -10.77
N MET A 41 -11.53 -15.54 -10.97
CA MET A 41 -10.11 -15.21 -10.80
C MET A 41 -9.82 -14.56 -9.45
N LEU A 42 -10.85 -14.23 -8.68
CA LEU A 42 -10.76 -13.57 -7.40
C LEU A 42 -10.99 -14.55 -6.25
N ARG A 43 -10.37 -14.26 -5.14
CA ARG A 43 -10.65 -14.84 -3.83
C ARG A 43 -11.03 -13.71 -2.87
N ARG A 44 -12.08 -13.92 -2.11
CA ARG A 44 -12.35 -13.10 -0.93
C ARG A 44 -11.43 -13.52 0.20
N ALA A 45 -10.80 -12.57 0.81
CA ALA A 45 -9.92 -12.77 1.95
C ALA A 45 -10.08 -11.57 2.89
N PRO A 46 -10.03 -11.78 4.21
CA PRO A 46 -9.99 -10.66 5.11
C PRO A 46 -8.74 -9.83 4.86
N ASP A 47 -8.89 -8.53 4.88
CA ASP A 47 -7.77 -7.62 5.00
C ASP A 47 -7.19 -7.67 6.43
N PRO A 48 -6.10 -6.95 6.73
CA PRO A 48 -5.54 -6.93 8.07
C PRO A 48 -6.46 -6.32 9.15
N GLU A 49 -7.51 -5.61 8.76
CA GLU A 49 -8.51 -5.03 9.66
C GLU A 49 -9.71 -5.95 9.89
N GLY A 50 -9.76 -7.06 9.16
CA GLY A 50 -10.82 -8.07 9.25
C GLY A 50 -12.00 -7.81 8.31
N GLU A 51 -11.92 -6.77 7.47
CA GLU A 51 -12.91 -6.48 6.44
C GLU A 51 -12.76 -7.43 5.24
N GLU A 52 -13.85 -7.66 4.51
CA GLU A 52 -13.85 -8.55 3.35
C GLU A 52 -13.24 -7.86 2.13
N GLY A 53 -12.05 -8.30 1.73
CA GLY A 53 -11.33 -7.78 0.58
C GLY A 53 -11.22 -8.78 -0.58
N TYR A 54 -10.82 -8.27 -1.74
CA TYR A 54 -10.59 -9.04 -2.97
C TYR A 54 -9.10 -9.18 -3.27
N THR A 55 -8.67 -10.40 -3.59
CA THR A 55 -7.32 -10.68 -4.08
C THR A 55 -7.36 -11.70 -5.21
N LEU A 56 -6.31 -11.78 -6.03
CA LEU A 56 -6.23 -12.79 -7.07
C LEU A 56 -6.13 -14.19 -6.47
N PHE A 57 -6.96 -15.11 -6.97
CA PHE A 57 -7.08 -16.48 -6.44
C PHE A 57 -5.76 -17.26 -6.50
N HIS A 58 -4.97 -17.06 -7.55
CA HIS A 58 -3.78 -17.86 -7.78
C HIS A 58 -2.55 -17.00 -8.03
N TYR A 59 -1.44 -17.30 -7.32
CA TYR A 59 -0.18 -16.60 -7.47
C TYR A 59 0.32 -16.56 -8.92
N SER A 60 0.18 -17.67 -9.67
CA SER A 60 0.60 -17.73 -11.07
C SER A 60 -0.20 -16.81 -12.00
N LEU A 61 -1.47 -16.53 -11.67
CA LEU A 61 -2.26 -15.54 -12.42
C LEU A 61 -1.71 -14.12 -12.20
N ARG A 62 -1.37 -13.79 -10.95
CA ARG A 62 -0.71 -12.51 -10.62
C ARG A 62 0.60 -12.38 -11.38
N GLU A 63 1.44 -13.40 -11.36
CA GLU A 63 2.72 -13.43 -12.10
C GLU A 63 2.50 -13.30 -13.61
N HIS A 64 1.48 -13.97 -14.16
CA HIS A 64 1.15 -13.86 -15.57
C HIS A 64 0.76 -12.43 -15.96
N ILE A 65 -0.12 -11.79 -15.19
CA ILE A 65 -0.54 -10.39 -15.41
C ILE A 65 0.68 -9.45 -15.35
N LEU A 66 1.54 -9.62 -14.35
CA LEU A 66 2.73 -8.77 -14.15
C LEU A 66 3.75 -8.91 -15.28
N LYS A 67 3.84 -10.09 -15.91
CA LYS A 67 4.78 -10.39 -17.00
C LYS A 67 4.20 -10.22 -18.40
N SER A 68 2.87 -10.05 -18.51
CA SER A 68 2.20 -9.89 -19.80
C SER A 68 2.54 -8.54 -20.45
N GLN A 69 3.02 -8.58 -21.69
CA GLN A 69 3.28 -7.37 -22.45
C GLN A 69 2.00 -6.58 -22.74
N ASP A 70 0.89 -7.28 -22.99
CA ASP A 70 -0.41 -6.65 -23.25
C ASP A 70 -0.95 -5.90 -22.03
N MET A 71 -0.59 -6.33 -20.82
CA MET A 71 -1.00 -5.71 -19.57
C MET A 71 0.02 -4.70 -19.02
N ALA A 72 1.18 -4.58 -19.63
CA ALA A 72 2.30 -3.80 -19.08
C ALA A 72 1.93 -2.34 -18.78
N ASN A 73 1.22 -1.67 -19.70
CA ASN A 73 0.77 -0.30 -19.50
C ASN A 73 -0.24 -0.17 -18.36
N SER A 74 -1.20 -1.11 -18.27
CA SER A 74 -2.22 -1.11 -17.22
C SER A 74 -1.59 -1.39 -15.84
N VAL A 75 -0.63 -2.32 -15.78
CA VAL A 75 0.13 -2.61 -14.57
C VAL A 75 0.94 -1.40 -14.12
N GLN A 76 1.64 -0.75 -15.05
CA GLN A 76 2.43 0.44 -14.75
C GLN A 76 1.55 1.59 -14.25
N THR A 77 0.43 1.82 -14.94
CA THR A 77 -0.56 2.83 -14.54
C THR A 77 -1.12 2.58 -13.14
N ALA A 78 -1.40 1.31 -12.80
CA ALA A 78 -1.87 0.94 -11.46
C ALA A 78 -0.79 1.18 -10.39
N LYS A 79 0.46 0.82 -10.66
CA LYS A 79 1.59 1.06 -9.74
C LYS A 79 1.80 2.55 -9.48
N GLU A 80 1.75 3.37 -10.52
CA GLU A 80 1.85 4.82 -10.41
C GLU A 80 0.70 5.40 -9.58
N ALA A 81 -0.53 4.91 -9.77
CA ALA A 81 -1.67 5.35 -8.97
C ALA A 81 -1.46 5.10 -7.48
N PHE A 82 -1.02 3.91 -7.10
CA PHE A 82 -0.73 3.61 -5.69
C PHE A 82 0.39 4.49 -5.13
N CYS A 83 1.45 4.75 -5.90
CA CYS A 83 2.51 5.65 -5.48
C CYS A 83 2.02 7.09 -5.28
N GLU A 84 1.20 7.60 -6.21
CA GLU A 84 0.62 8.94 -6.12
C GLU A 84 -0.28 9.08 -4.89
N LEU A 85 -1.15 8.08 -4.63
CA LEU A 85 -2.01 8.04 -3.45
C LEU A 85 -1.19 7.95 -2.16
N ALA A 86 -0.15 7.11 -2.15
CA ALA A 86 0.74 6.95 -1.00
C ALA A 86 1.59 8.19 -0.67
N MET A 87 1.71 9.15 -1.58
CA MET A 87 2.35 10.44 -1.26
C MET A 87 1.54 11.27 -0.26
N LYS A 88 0.22 11.03 -0.15
CA LYS A 88 -0.71 11.74 0.73
C LYS A 88 -1.76 10.77 1.27
N PRO A 89 -1.38 9.83 2.13
CA PRO A 89 -2.31 8.80 2.60
C PRO A 89 -3.51 9.38 3.35
N ASP A 90 -3.33 10.46 4.10
CA ASP A 90 -4.40 11.09 4.90
C ASP A 90 -5.49 11.77 4.05
N ASP A 91 -5.22 12.03 2.77
CA ASP A 91 -6.22 12.60 1.86
C ASP A 91 -7.26 11.54 1.38
N GLN A 92 -7.09 10.26 1.77
CA GLN A 92 -7.85 9.11 1.29
C GLN A 92 -8.42 8.30 2.47
N GLU A 93 -9.50 8.76 3.09
CA GLU A 93 -10.01 8.29 4.37
C GLU A 93 -10.09 6.75 4.47
N GLU A 94 -10.78 6.09 3.53
CA GLU A 94 -10.95 4.63 3.57
C GLU A 94 -9.71 3.86 3.13
N LEU A 95 -8.78 4.49 2.40
CA LEU A 95 -7.57 3.86 1.89
C LEU A 95 -6.34 4.17 2.76
N THR A 96 -6.49 5.04 3.76
CA THR A 96 -5.39 5.54 4.60
C THR A 96 -4.56 4.42 5.20
N ASN A 97 -5.19 3.48 5.87
CA ASN A 97 -4.51 2.37 6.54
C ASN A 97 -3.76 1.48 5.55
N TYR A 98 -4.38 1.13 4.42
CA TYR A 98 -3.73 0.40 3.35
C TYR A 98 -2.48 1.13 2.85
N LEU A 99 -2.59 2.44 2.58
CA LEU A 99 -1.48 3.25 2.06
C LEU A 99 -0.32 3.39 3.05
N TYR A 100 -0.61 3.52 4.34
CA TYR A 100 0.45 3.50 5.35
C TYR A 100 1.14 2.14 5.42
N ARG A 101 0.41 1.02 5.40
CA ARG A 101 1.00 -0.33 5.46
C ARG A 101 1.83 -0.70 4.23
N THR A 102 1.38 -0.31 3.03
CA THR A 102 1.91 -0.81 1.76
C THR A 102 2.59 0.25 0.90
N GLY A 103 2.46 1.53 1.24
CA GLY A 103 2.97 2.63 0.43
C GLY A 103 4.48 2.56 0.19
N ILE A 104 5.26 2.13 1.21
CA ILE A 104 6.70 1.94 1.05
C ILE A 104 6.99 0.80 0.06
N ASP A 105 6.23 -0.28 0.11
CA ASP A 105 6.35 -1.39 -0.84
C ASP A 105 6.04 -0.92 -2.28
N HIS A 106 5.03 -0.06 -2.45
CA HIS A 106 4.72 0.54 -3.75
C HIS A 106 5.86 1.42 -4.26
N PHE A 107 6.45 2.27 -3.43
CA PHE A 107 7.61 3.09 -3.82
C PHE A 107 8.81 2.23 -4.22
N ILE A 108 9.10 1.18 -3.46
CA ILE A 108 10.20 0.25 -3.77
C ILE A 108 9.92 -0.50 -5.08
N ASP A 109 8.69 -0.95 -5.32
CA ASP A 109 8.30 -1.68 -6.54
C ASP A 109 8.48 -0.86 -7.82
N VAL A 110 8.25 0.46 -7.76
CA VAL A 110 8.53 1.38 -8.89
C VAL A 110 9.95 1.97 -8.85
N LYS A 111 10.77 1.59 -7.86
CA LYS A 111 12.13 2.09 -7.64
C LYS A 111 12.20 3.59 -7.30
N ASP A 112 11.13 4.15 -6.75
CA ASP A 112 11.19 5.50 -6.17
C ASP A 112 11.75 5.42 -4.74
N PHE A 113 13.05 5.10 -4.66
CA PHE A 113 13.77 5.01 -3.40
C PHE A 113 13.84 6.32 -2.63
N LYS A 114 13.65 7.45 -3.32
CA LYS A 114 13.62 8.76 -2.68
C LYS A 114 12.32 8.94 -1.89
N ALA A 115 11.18 8.55 -2.46
CA ALA A 115 9.90 8.58 -1.77
C ALA A 115 9.89 7.59 -0.60
N ALA A 116 10.35 6.35 -0.82
CA ALA A 116 10.49 5.33 0.22
C ALA A 116 11.34 5.84 1.40
N GLY A 117 12.51 6.41 1.12
CA GLY A 117 13.39 6.97 2.15
C GLY A 117 12.76 8.15 2.90
N LYS A 118 12.02 9.02 2.22
CA LYS A 118 11.29 10.12 2.88
C LYS A 118 10.19 9.60 3.81
N ALA A 119 9.43 8.59 3.41
CA ALA A 119 8.41 7.97 4.24
C ALA A 119 9.04 7.34 5.49
N LEU A 120 10.13 6.58 5.33
CA LEU A 120 10.87 5.97 6.43
C LEU A 120 11.57 6.97 7.37
N LEU A 121 11.80 8.21 6.95
CA LEU A 121 12.33 9.30 7.78
C LEU A 121 11.21 10.18 8.37
N ASN A 122 9.97 9.96 7.99
CA ASN A 122 8.84 10.71 8.49
C ASN A 122 8.31 10.04 9.76
N PHE A 123 8.42 10.74 10.89
CA PHE A 123 7.98 10.23 12.20
C PHE A 123 6.50 9.86 12.22
N TYR A 124 5.65 10.66 11.60
CA TYR A 124 4.21 10.39 11.53
C TYR A 124 3.90 9.13 10.72
N TRP A 125 4.63 8.90 9.62
CA TRP A 125 4.53 7.66 8.86
C TRP A 125 4.94 6.45 9.69
N LEU A 126 6.09 6.54 10.37
CA LEU A 126 6.57 5.46 11.22
C LEU A 126 5.60 5.14 12.36
N LEU A 127 5.00 6.17 12.97
CA LEU A 127 3.98 6.00 13.99
C LEU A 127 2.79 5.19 13.47
N ASN A 128 2.27 5.54 12.29
CA ASN A 128 1.17 4.80 11.67
C ASN A 128 1.57 3.37 11.33
N LEU A 129 2.77 3.14 10.80
CA LEU A 129 3.28 1.78 10.56
C LEU A 129 3.28 0.92 11.83
N PHE A 130 3.75 1.46 12.96
CA PHE A 130 3.76 0.74 14.23
C PHE A 130 2.35 0.51 14.77
N ASN A 131 1.46 1.49 14.68
CA ASN A 131 0.05 1.35 15.07
C ASN A 131 -0.68 0.29 14.24
N LEU A 132 -0.29 0.13 12.98
CA LEU A 132 -0.81 -0.88 12.05
C LEU A 132 -0.06 -2.23 12.13
N GLY A 133 0.73 -2.44 13.18
CA GLY A 133 1.35 -3.72 13.50
C GLY A 133 2.70 -4.00 12.86
N LYS A 134 3.29 -3.07 12.12
CA LYS A 134 4.67 -3.24 11.62
C LYS A 134 5.66 -3.19 12.78
N THR A 135 6.69 -4.01 12.68
CA THR A 135 7.73 -4.13 13.70
C THR A 135 9.01 -3.37 13.32
N PRO A 136 9.93 -3.11 14.26
CA PRO A 136 11.25 -2.59 13.92
C PRO A 136 12.01 -3.45 12.90
N SER A 137 11.77 -4.77 12.88
CA SER A 137 12.35 -5.67 11.88
C SER A 137 11.84 -5.38 10.47
N ASP A 138 10.55 -5.07 10.34
CA ASP A 138 9.95 -4.70 9.05
C ASP A 138 10.56 -3.39 8.54
N ILE A 139 10.72 -2.39 9.43
CA ILE A 139 11.34 -1.11 9.08
C ILE A 139 12.81 -1.31 8.64
N ASN A 140 13.56 -2.16 9.34
CA ASN A 140 14.92 -2.50 8.94
C ASN A 140 14.96 -3.22 7.58
N SER A 141 13.99 -4.10 7.31
CA SER A 141 13.84 -4.76 6.00
C SER A 141 13.62 -3.76 4.87
N TYR A 142 12.79 -2.72 5.09
CA TYR A 142 12.61 -1.64 4.11
C TYR A 142 13.93 -0.89 3.84
N TRP A 143 14.65 -0.49 4.90
CA TRP A 143 15.95 0.17 4.75
C TRP A 143 16.96 -0.66 3.96
N SER A 144 16.97 -1.99 4.17
CA SER A 144 17.88 -2.89 3.46
C SER A 144 17.63 -3.00 1.96
N GLN A 145 16.44 -2.64 1.50
CA GLN A 145 16.05 -2.63 0.09
C GLN A 145 16.41 -1.32 -0.63
N LEU A 146 16.76 -0.28 0.11
CA LEU A 146 17.19 0.98 -0.48
C LEU A 146 18.66 0.91 -0.92
N PRO A 147 19.06 1.62 -1.99
CA PRO A 147 20.44 1.66 -2.48
C PRO A 147 21.33 2.57 -1.62
N ILE A 148 21.44 2.26 -0.35
CA ILE A 148 22.21 3.01 0.64
C ILE A 148 23.23 2.10 1.32
N SER A 149 24.29 2.69 1.89
CA SER A 149 25.31 1.90 2.61
C SER A 149 24.74 1.29 3.89
N LYS A 150 25.34 0.17 4.34
CA LYS A 150 24.98 -0.47 5.61
C LYS A 150 25.02 0.51 6.79
N GLN A 151 26.03 1.38 6.83
CA GLN A 151 26.16 2.39 7.92
C GLN A 151 24.99 3.38 7.92
N GLN A 152 24.49 3.79 6.75
CA GLN A 152 23.30 4.62 6.63
C GLN A 152 22.05 3.86 7.06
N ILE A 153 21.94 2.56 6.72
CA ILE A 153 20.84 1.71 7.17
C ILE A 153 20.82 1.64 8.69
N ASP A 154 21.97 1.35 9.32
CA ASP A 154 22.06 1.22 10.77
C ASP A 154 21.68 2.54 11.47
N ALA A 155 22.12 3.68 10.94
CA ALA A 155 21.75 5.00 11.47
C ALA A 155 20.24 5.29 11.34
N CYS A 156 19.65 4.99 10.19
CA CYS A 156 18.21 5.18 9.95
C CYS A 156 17.37 4.25 10.82
N TYR A 157 17.82 3.01 11.00
CA TYR A 157 17.15 2.03 11.86
C TYR A 157 17.16 2.48 13.33
N LEU A 158 18.31 2.96 13.83
CA LEU A 158 18.40 3.54 15.18
C LEU A 158 17.48 4.74 15.35
N PHE A 159 17.42 5.63 14.35
CA PHE A 159 16.51 6.77 14.37
C PHE A 159 15.03 6.31 14.45
N SER A 160 14.64 5.30 13.69
CA SER A 160 13.29 4.72 13.72
C SER A 160 12.94 4.13 15.09
N LEU A 161 13.90 3.48 15.75
CA LEU A 161 13.71 2.94 17.11
C LEU A 161 13.54 4.04 18.15
N MET A 162 14.37 5.11 18.08
CA MET A 162 14.28 6.24 19.00
C MET A 162 12.92 6.95 18.91
N GLY A 163 12.35 7.05 17.69
CA GLY A 163 11.00 7.58 17.47
C GLY A 163 9.92 6.77 18.20
N LYS A 164 10.07 5.45 18.29
CA LYS A 164 9.12 4.55 18.95
C LYS A 164 9.07 4.79 20.48
N ASP A 165 10.20 5.03 21.11
CA ASP A 165 10.26 5.22 22.56
C ASP A 165 9.59 6.52 23.04
N HIS A 166 9.47 7.53 22.17
CA HIS A 166 8.76 8.77 22.47
C HIS A 166 7.23 8.69 22.35
N VAL A 167 6.70 7.66 21.69
CA VAL A 167 5.26 7.47 21.49
C VAL A 167 4.61 6.72 22.67
N GLY A 168 5.40 6.01 23.47
CA GLY A 168 4.92 5.21 24.61
C GLY A 168 4.61 5.98 25.90
N TYR A 169 4.73 7.31 25.94
CA TYR A 169 4.53 8.12 27.13
C TYR A 169 3.43 9.17 26.99
N SER A 170 2.23 8.74 26.63
CA SER A 170 1.02 9.56 26.86
C SER A 170 -0.15 8.72 27.35
N ASP A 171 0.13 7.75 28.25
CA ASP A 171 -0.92 7.14 29.03
C ASP A 171 -0.94 7.80 30.42
N GLY A 172 -1.90 8.65 30.61
CA GLY A 172 -2.58 8.89 31.88
C GLY A 172 -1.94 9.90 32.82
N ASP A 173 -2.59 11.04 32.88
CA ASP A 173 -3.09 11.61 34.15
C ASP A 173 -4.45 12.28 33.89
#